data_7590a406e0e5a9fe7a5199c526c619bb
#
_entry.id   7590a406e0e5a9fe7a5199c526c619bb
#
_cell.length_a   1.000
_cell.length_b   1.000
_cell.length_c   1.000
_cell.angle_alpha   90.00
_cell.angle_beta   90.00
_cell.angle_gamma   90.00
#
_symmetry.space_group_name_H-M   'P 1'
#
loop_
_entity.id
_entity.type
_entity.pdbx_description
1 polymer ?
#
loop_
_entity_poly.entity_id
_entity_poly.type
_entity_poly.pdbx_seq_one_letter_code
_entity_poly.pdbx_strand_id
1 'polypeptide(L)'
;TGRGRHAVSRTTVVCGVLMAEAEYKVVTASEKGTYYAIGQDLSKHVAPAADINLEVLATSGSAANIKALRYDAGVKFAVVQADVYQAFIDRAAGGSTEAASIIRPLRVILPLYNTEIHYIVRADSELNYLHDIKNAKINGGLVGSGAALITHTLYRMMFNGPIPEASASFLSNEEALVKLITDKSVDVVVVAAGQPAPLIANMKPEAQKFIKLLKFDPNHPASKPALAVYAPATVRAASYPNLLTADFTTISVGAFLVTYDYNLKGTVDYMGKFARSLCQNFATLQAEGHPKWKEVEMGQPTLPPGWTYYPPTSREIKACLARSARPAVRPSKKCSAEERILGLCN
;
A
#
# COMPACT_ATOMS: atom_id res chain seq x y z
N THR A 1 -15.87 76.68 -25.12
CA THR A 1 -15.25 76.44 -23.81
C THR A 1 -15.95 75.28 -23.14
N GLY A 2 -15.45 74.08 -23.34
CA GLY A 2 -15.91 72.89 -22.68
C GLY A 2 -14.70 72.07 -22.20
N ARG A 3 -14.49 72.04 -20.90
CA ARG A 3 -13.43 71.26 -20.25
C ARG A 3 -13.95 69.80 -20.11
N GLY A 4 -13.39 68.89 -20.88
CA GLY A 4 -13.56 67.43 -20.66
C GLY A 4 -12.73 66.99 -19.45
N ARG A 5 -13.42 66.38 -18.50
CA ARG A 5 -12.75 65.67 -17.38
C ARG A 5 -12.44 64.25 -17.84
N HIS A 6 -11.16 63.96 -17.98
CA HIS A 6 -10.73 62.57 -18.15
C HIS A 6 -10.79 61.86 -16.77
N ALA A 7 -11.67 60.85 -16.72
CA ALA A 7 -11.69 59.90 -15.62
C ALA A 7 -10.52 58.92 -15.79
N VAL A 8 -9.57 58.96 -14.92
CA VAL A 8 -8.48 57.96 -14.83
C VAL A 8 -9.02 56.74 -14.11
N SER A 9 -9.30 55.70 -14.88
CA SER A 9 -9.62 54.37 -14.33
C SER A 9 -8.35 53.83 -13.67
N ARG A 10 -8.35 53.71 -12.35
CA ARG A 10 -7.34 52.99 -11.62
C ARG A 10 -7.61 51.51 -11.74
N THR A 11 -6.93 50.83 -12.64
CA THR A 11 -6.87 49.38 -12.69
C THR A 11 -5.96 48.91 -11.52
N THR A 12 -6.58 48.40 -10.51
CA THR A 12 -5.85 47.75 -9.41
C THR A 12 -5.35 46.41 -9.94
N VAL A 13 -4.08 46.34 -10.31
CA VAL A 13 -3.41 45.08 -10.60
C VAL A 13 -3.21 44.38 -9.25
N VAL A 14 -4.07 43.43 -8.95
CA VAL A 14 -3.82 42.48 -7.89
C VAL A 14 -2.73 41.54 -8.42
N CYS A 15 -1.49 41.79 -7.98
CA CYS A 15 -0.39 40.89 -8.21
C CYS A 15 -0.67 39.60 -7.38
N GLY A 16 -1.47 38.69 -7.94
CA GLY A 16 -1.58 37.35 -7.42
C GLY A 16 -0.25 36.65 -7.69
N VAL A 17 0.55 36.48 -6.64
CA VAL A 17 1.66 35.52 -6.69
C VAL A 17 1.01 34.17 -6.94
N LEU A 18 1.00 33.72 -8.18
CA LEU A 18 0.73 32.32 -8.49
C LEU A 18 1.84 31.55 -7.78
N MET A 19 1.52 30.98 -6.63
CA MET A 19 2.37 29.99 -5.99
C MET A 19 2.49 28.84 -7.00
N ALA A 20 3.70 28.62 -7.50
CA ALA A 20 3.95 27.52 -8.41
C ALA A 20 3.61 26.21 -7.71
N GLU A 21 2.82 25.36 -8.36
CA GLU A 21 2.57 24.00 -7.87
C GLU A 21 3.89 23.23 -7.83
N ALA A 22 4.06 22.38 -6.81
CA ALA A 22 5.19 21.46 -6.78
C ALA A 22 4.94 20.31 -7.75
N GLU A 23 5.93 20.02 -8.60
CA GLU A 23 5.92 18.89 -9.53
C GLU A 23 6.51 17.66 -8.85
N TYR A 24 5.65 16.80 -8.31
CA TYR A 24 6.04 15.57 -7.63
C TYR A 24 5.50 14.34 -8.36
N LYS A 25 6.11 13.20 -8.08
CA LYS A 25 5.75 11.91 -8.67
C LYS A 25 5.50 10.88 -7.59
N VAL A 26 4.54 9.99 -7.85
CA VAL A 26 4.30 8.78 -7.08
C VAL A 26 4.56 7.56 -7.95
N VAL A 27 5.43 6.67 -7.49
CA VAL A 27 5.74 5.41 -8.16
C VAL A 27 4.88 4.29 -7.57
N THR A 28 4.35 3.46 -8.41
CA THR A 28 3.30 2.49 -8.07
C THR A 28 3.66 1.07 -8.50
N ALA A 29 3.00 0.54 -9.52
CA ALA A 29 3.27 -0.76 -10.12
C ALA A 29 2.59 -0.82 -11.49
N SER A 30 2.09 -1.98 -11.91
CA SER A 30 1.38 -2.11 -13.19
C SER A 30 0.17 -1.18 -13.27
N GLU A 31 -0.05 -0.57 -14.43
CA GLU A 31 -1.23 0.30 -14.69
C GLU A 31 -2.58 -0.39 -14.45
N LYS A 32 -2.61 -1.71 -14.54
CA LYS A 32 -3.81 -2.52 -14.27
C LYS A 32 -3.96 -2.91 -12.80
N GLY A 33 -2.98 -2.55 -11.95
CA GLY A 33 -2.93 -2.95 -10.56
C GLY A 33 -3.53 -1.92 -9.60
N THR A 34 -3.75 -2.36 -8.37
CA THR A 34 -4.35 -1.55 -7.32
C THR A 34 -3.44 -0.39 -6.90
N TYR A 35 -2.12 -0.58 -6.88
CA TYR A 35 -1.18 0.48 -6.50
C TYR A 35 -1.27 1.69 -7.42
N TYR A 36 -1.40 1.45 -8.73
CA TYR A 36 -1.60 2.52 -9.72
C TYR A 36 -2.92 3.25 -9.47
N ALA A 37 -4.01 2.52 -9.22
CA ALA A 37 -5.31 3.12 -8.89
C ALA A 37 -5.26 3.98 -7.62
N ILE A 38 -4.56 3.53 -6.58
CA ILE A 38 -4.30 4.31 -5.35
C ILE A 38 -3.54 5.60 -5.68
N GLY A 39 -2.51 5.50 -6.53
CA GLY A 39 -1.75 6.67 -6.98
C GLY A 39 -2.63 7.68 -7.73
N GLN A 40 -3.52 7.21 -8.61
CA GLN A 40 -4.47 8.06 -9.33
C GLN A 40 -5.44 8.75 -8.37
N ASP A 41 -5.93 8.06 -7.36
CA ASP A 41 -6.82 8.64 -6.34
C ASP A 41 -6.10 9.74 -5.53
N LEU A 42 -4.85 9.52 -5.16
CA LEU A 42 -4.03 10.54 -4.47
C LEU A 42 -3.80 11.76 -5.37
N SER A 43 -3.52 11.56 -6.65
CA SER A 43 -3.34 12.63 -7.62
C SER A 43 -4.61 13.46 -7.83
N LYS A 44 -5.77 12.81 -7.86
CA LYS A 44 -7.05 13.46 -8.10
C LYS A 44 -7.63 14.12 -6.85
N HIS A 45 -7.63 13.44 -5.71
CA HIS A 45 -8.39 13.85 -4.53
C HIS A 45 -7.56 14.50 -3.42
N VAL A 46 -6.25 14.32 -3.41
CA VAL A 46 -5.37 14.77 -2.32
C VAL A 46 -4.39 15.85 -2.77
N ALA A 47 -3.65 15.60 -3.82
CA ALA A 47 -2.56 16.47 -4.26
C ALA A 47 -2.99 17.90 -4.61
N PRO A 48 -4.11 18.15 -5.30
CA PRO A 48 -4.49 19.52 -5.70
C PRO A 48 -4.65 20.47 -4.52
N ALA A 49 -5.27 20.05 -3.43
CA ALA A 49 -5.43 20.89 -2.23
C ALA A 49 -4.13 21.13 -1.47
N ALA A 50 -3.07 20.39 -1.79
CA ALA A 50 -1.73 20.55 -1.25
C ALA A 50 -0.81 21.39 -2.17
N ASP A 51 -1.33 21.98 -3.23
CA ASP A 51 -0.56 22.68 -4.26
C ASP A 51 0.51 21.78 -4.91
N ILE A 52 0.19 20.53 -5.12
CA ILE A 52 1.04 19.53 -5.75
C ILE A 52 0.38 19.04 -7.03
N ASN A 53 1.13 19.11 -8.14
CA ASN A 53 0.82 18.35 -9.35
C ASN A 53 1.50 16.99 -9.24
N LEU A 54 0.72 15.95 -8.97
CA LEU A 54 1.23 14.59 -8.70
C LEU A 54 1.08 13.72 -9.92
N GLU A 55 2.20 13.43 -10.57
CA GLU A 55 2.27 12.47 -11.67
C GLU A 55 2.34 11.03 -11.14
N VAL A 56 1.50 10.18 -11.69
CA VAL A 56 1.44 8.76 -11.32
C VAL A 56 2.26 7.93 -12.31
N LEU A 57 3.26 7.21 -11.83
CA LEU A 57 4.14 6.40 -12.65
C LEU A 57 3.91 4.91 -12.38
N ALA A 58 3.71 4.15 -13.45
CA ALA A 58 3.76 2.70 -13.40
C ALA A 58 5.22 2.23 -13.30
N THR A 59 5.45 1.17 -12.55
CA THR A 59 6.78 0.57 -12.34
C THR A 59 6.67 -0.95 -12.28
N SER A 60 7.81 -1.61 -12.14
CA SER A 60 7.84 -3.07 -11.93
C SER A 60 7.44 -3.51 -10.52
N GLY A 61 7.45 -2.61 -9.53
CA GLY A 61 7.02 -2.92 -8.18
C GLY A 61 7.82 -2.26 -7.06
N SER A 62 7.68 -2.78 -5.85
CA SER A 62 8.16 -2.15 -4.62
C SER A 62 9.66 -1.91 -4.57
N ALA A 63 10.49 -2.84 -5.04
CA ALA A 63 11.94 -2.66 -5.05
C ALA A 63 12.37 -1.51 -5.98
N ALA A 64 11.79 -1.43 -7.17
CA ALA A 64 12.01 -0.30 -8.09
C ALA A 64 11.54 1.01 -7.47
N ASN A 65 10.44 0.99 -6.73
CA ASN A 65 9.84 2.17 -6.13
C ASN A 65 10.73 2.82 -5.07
N ILE A 66 11.33 2.04 -4.19
CA ILE A 66 12.21 2.62 -3.16
C ILE A 66 13.55 3.09 -3.75
N LYS A 67 14.02 2.48 -4.83
CA LYS A 67 15.17 3.00 -5.60
C LYS A 67 14.83 4.32 -6.27
N ALA A 68 13.63 4.45 -6.83
CA ALA A 68 13.18 5.69 -7.45
C ALA A 68 13.10 6.84 -6.43
N LEU A 69 12.66 6.59 -5.20
CA LEU A 69 12.70 7.58 -4.13
C LEU A 69 14.12 8.08 -3.86
N ARG A 70 15.10 7.22 -3.99
CA ARG A 70 16.51 7.56 -3.76
C ARG A 70 17.13 8.35 -4.91
N TYR A 71 16.86 7.93 -6.16
CA TYR A 71 17.65 8.35 -7.32
C TYR A 71 16.88 9.20 -8.32
N ASP A 72 15.57 9.12 -8.41
CA ASP A 72 14.81 9.75 -9.47
C ASP A 72 14.29 11.13 -9.05
N ALA A 73 14.55 12.12 -9.90
CA ALA A 73 14.13 13.49 -9.65
C ALA A 73 12.61 13.61 -9.53
N GLY A 74 12.15 14.32 -8.52
CA GLY A 74 10.72 14.62 -8.29
C GLY A 74 9.91 13.47 -7.70
N VAL A 75 10.45 12.26 -7.60
CA VAL A 75 9.77 11.14 -6.92
C VAL A 75 9.81 11.37 -5.42
N LYS A 76 8.65 11.68 -4.84
CA LYS A 76 8.48 11.98 -3.41
C LYS A 76 7.63 10.95 -2.68
N PHE A 77 6.87 10.14 -3.43
CA PHE A 77 5.95 9.15 -2.89
C PHE A 77 6.11 7.82 -3.60
N ALA A 78 5.90 6.76 -2.86
CA ALA A 78 5.85 5.41 -3.43
C ALA A 78 4.80 4.58 -2.70
N VAL A 79 4.17 3.66 -3.42
CA VAL A 79 3.35 2.59 -2.83
C VAL A 79 4.18 1.31 -2.85
N VAL A 80 4.38 0.70 -1.69
CA VAL A 80 5.25 -0.48 -1.54
C VAL A 80 4.60 -1.54 -0.67
N GLN A 81 5.01 -2.79 -0.86
CA GLN A 81 4.70 -3.88 0.05
C GLN A 81 5.55 -3.78 1.33
N ALA A 82 4.95 -4.15 2.46
CA ALA A 82 5.62 -4.07 3.76
C ALA A 82 6.90 -4.93 3.86
N ASP A 83 6.99 -6.00 3.08
CA ASP A 83 8.14 -6.91 3.08
C ASP A 83 9.35 -6.40 2.29
N VAL A 84 9.21 -5.32 1.54
CA VAL A 84 10.35 -4.71 0.83
C VAL A 84 11.44 -4.25 1.80
N TYR A 85 11.07 -3.76 2.97
CA TYR A 85 12.02 -3.37 4.00
C TYR A 85 12.87 -4.55 4.44
N GLN A 86 12.24 -5.69 4.75
CA GLN A 86 12.94 -6.91 5.17
C GLN A 86 13.89 -7.41 4.07
N ALA A 87 13.47 -7.38 2.81
CA ALA A 87 14.32 -7.80 1.68
C ALA A 87 15.60 -6.95 1.57
N PHE A 88 15.49 -5.64 1.76
CA PHE A 88 16.66 -4.74 1.73
C PHE A 88 17.54 -4.88 2.98
N ILE A 89 16.94 -5.09 4.15
CA ILE A 89 17.68 -5.37 5.40
C ILE A 89 18.47 -6.67 5.27
N ASP A 90 17.90 -7.71 4.70
CA ASP A 90 18.59 -8.98 4.47
C ASP A 90 19.81 -8.80 3.53
N ARG A 91 19.68 -7.99 2.48
CA ARG A 91 20.78 -7.66 1.58
C ARG A 91 21.86 -6.82 2.26
N ALA A 92 21.46 -5.85 3.09
CA ALA A 92 22.38 -5.04 3.87
C ALA A 92 23.18 -5.88 4.87
N ALA A 93 22.52 -6.83 5.57
CA ALA A 93 23.17 -7.79 6.47
C ALA A 93 24.15 -8.71 5.73
N GLY A 94 23.87 -9.01 4.45
CA GLY A 94 24.77 -9.75 3.56
C GLY A 94 25.92 -8.93 2.97
N GLY A 95 26.09 -7.66 3.38
CA GLY A 95 27.21 -6.80 3.00
C GLY A 95 26.89 -5.73 1.93
N SER A 96 25.64 -5.59 1.46
CA SER A 96 25.27 -4.55 0.51
C SER A 96 25.18 -3.19 1.18
N THR A 97 26.18 -2.32 0.97
CA THR A 97 26.15 -0.92 1.43
C THR A 97 25.12 -0.08 0.69
N GLU A 98 24.85 -0.39 -0.58
CA GLU A 98 23.81 0.26 -1.38
C GLU A 98 22.44 -0.02 -0.79
N ALA A 99 22.11 -1.27 -0.47
CA ALA A 99 20.84 -1.62 0.15
C ALA A 99 20.62 -0.88 1.48
N ALA A 100 21.66 -0.81 2.32
CA ALA A 100 21.62 -0.05 3.56
C ALA A 100 21.35 1.44 3.34
N SER A 101 22.01 2.06 2.36
CA SER A 101 21.84 3.48 2.05
C SER A 101 20.46 3.82 1.49
N ILE A 102 19.87 2.90 0.75
CA ILE A 102 18.52 3.07 0.18
C ILE A 102 17.44 2.96 1.26
N ILE A 103 17.58 1.99 2.17
CA ILE A 103 16.52 1.69 3.14
C ILE A 103 16.54 2.64 4.36
N ARG A 104 17.70 3.15 4.74
CA ARG A 104 17.86 3.98 5.94
C ARG A 104 16.94 5.21 5.99
N PRO A 105 16.79 6.01 4.90
CA PRO A 105 15.94 7.20 4.93
C PRO A 105 14.47 6.92 4.62
N LEU A 106 14.05 5.67 4.45
CA LEU A 106 12.67 5.33 4.13
C LEU A 106 11.74 5.59 5.32
N ARG A 107 10.58 6.24 5.05
CA ARG A 107 9.61 6.62 6.06
C ARG A 107 8.19 6.33 5.58
N VAL A 108 7.31 5.97 6.51
CA VAL A 108 5.90 5.72 6.22
C VAL A 108 5.08 7.00 6.39
N ILE A 109 4.22 7.27 5.42
CA ILE A 109 3.18 8.29 5.55
C ILE A 109 1.91 7.64 6.11
N LEU A 110 1.46 6.55 5.50
CA LEU A 110 0.21 5.88 5.84
C LEU A 110 0.28 4.39 5.51
N PRO A 111 -0.05 3.51 6.47
CA PRO A 111 -0.37 2.13 6.16
C PRO A 111 -1.63 2.06 5.29
N LEU A 112 -1.61 1.25 4.27
CA LEU A 112 -2.72 1.05 3.36
C LEU A 112 -3.47 -0.25 3.70
N TYR A 113 -3.79 -1.05 2.73
CA TYR A 113 -4.55 -2.29 2.89
C TYR A 113 -3.64 -3.52 2.90
N ASN A 114 -4.18 -4.67 3.31
CA ASN A 114 -3.52 -5.97 3.24
C ASN A 114 -4.00 -6.74 2.01
N THR A 115 -3.09 -7.54 1.46
CA THR A 115 -3.36 -8.44 0.33
C THR A 115 -3.11 -9.87 0.76
N GLU A 116 -4.08 -10.75 0.56
CA GLU A 116 -3.95 -12.18 0.82
C GLU A 116 -3.05 -12.83 -0.21
N ILE A 117 -2.29 -13.82 0.22
CA ILE A 117 -1.36 -14.57 -0.61
C ILE A 117 -1.92 -15.98 -0.83
N HIS A 118 -1.94 -16.40 -2.09
CA HIS A 118 -2.41 -17.73 -2.48
C HIS A 118 -1.23 -18.59 -2.90
N TYR A 119 -1.04 -19.71 -2.22
CA TYR A 119 -0.06 -20.74 -2.57
C TYR A 119 -0.78 -21.90 -3.21
N ILE A 120 -0.66 -22.05 -4.52
CA ILE A 120 -1.36 -23.04 -5.32
C ILE A 120 -0.46 -24.25 -5.53
N VAL A 121 -0.96 -25.43 -5.22
CA VAL A 121 -0.31 -26.73 -5.48
C VAL A 121 -1.28 -27.67 -6.19
N ARG A 122 -0.77 -28.79 -6.73
CA ARG A 122 -1.63 -29.84 -7.29
C ARG A 122 -2.55 -30.41 -6.21
N ALA A 123 -3.75 -30.79 -6.57
CA ALA A 123 -4.73 -31.38 -5.65
C ALA A 123 -4.22 -32.65 -4.96
N ASP A 124 -3.38 -33.43 -5.64
CA ASP A 124 -2.77 -34.69 -5.15
C ASP A 124 -1.40 -34.47 -4.49
N SER A 125 -0.97 -33.22 -4.31
CA SER A 125 0.29 -32.90 -3.63
C SER A 125 0.26 -33.30 -2.16
N GLU A 126 1.39 -33.76 -1.64
CA GLU A 126 1.58 -34.02 -0.21
C GLU A 126 1.77 -32.74 0.61
N LEU A 127 1.98 -31.61 -0.06
CA LEU A 127 2.10 -30.30 0.58
C LEU A 127 0.72 -29.81 1.05
N ASN A 128 0.60 -29.39 2.30
CA ASN A 128 -0.64 -28.90 2.89
C ASN A 128 -0.49 -27.51 3.53
N TYR A 129 0.71 -27.18 3.99
CA TYR A 129 1.03 -25.93 4.68
C TYR A 129 2.19 -25.22 4.02
N LEU A 130 2.28 -23.91 4.26
CA LEU A 130 3.42 -23.12 3.78
C LEU A 130 4.76 -23.64 4.32
N HIS A 131 4.78 -24.16 5.54
CA HIS A 131 6.00 -24.74 6.12
C HIS A 131 6.43 -26.07 5.50
N ASP A 132 5.65 -26.64 4.59
CA ASP A 132 5.99 -27.89 3.89
C ASP A 132 6.83 -27.65 2.60
N ILE A 133 7.03 -26.40 2.17
CA ILE A 133 7.56 -26.09 0.82
C ILE A 133 9.09 -26.08 0.71
N LYS A 134 9.83 -26.38 1.76
CA LYS A 134 11.29 -26.18 1.83
C LYS A 134 12.07 -26.78 0.65
N ASN A 135 11.66 -27.93 0.15
CA ASN A 135 12.33 -28.62 -0.95
C ASN A 135 11.52 -28.65 -2.24
N ALA A 136 10.46 -27.85 -2.32
CA ALA A 136 9.59 -27.76 -3.47
C ALA A 136 10.18 -26.87 -4.57
N LYS A 137 9.74 -27.10 -5.81
CA LYS A 137 9.98 -26.23 -6.95
C LYS A 137 8.94 -25.13 -6.96
N ILE A 138 9.37 -23.88 -6.73
CA ILE A 138 8.48 -22.76 -6.44
C ILE A 138 8.57 -21.73 -7.55
N ASN A 139 7.44 -21.36 -8.13
CA ASN A 139 7.33 -20.19 -9.00
C ASN A 139 6.79 -19.00 -8.22
N GLY A 140 7.60 -17.96 -8.09
CA GLY A 140 7.22 -16.73 -7.41
C GLY A 140 6.61 -15.66 -8.31
N GLY A 141 6.54 -15.89 -9.61
CA GLY A 141 6.13 -14.88 -10.58
C GLY A 141 7.31 -14.17 -11.25
N LEU A 142 6.99 -13.19 -12.08
CA LEU A 142 8.00 -12.46 -12.86
C LEU A 142 9.00 -11.74 -11.95
N VAL A 143 10.24 -11.63 -12.41
CA VAL A 143 11.28 -10.85 -11.72
C VAL A 143 10.79 -9.43 -11.51
N GLY A 144 10.98 -8.90 -10.30
CA GLY A 144 10.53 -7.56 -9.91
C GLY A 144 9.07 -7.47 -9.50
N SER A 145 8.29 -8.54 -9.65
CA SER A 145 6.88 -8.56 -9.22
C SER A 145 6.73 -8.61 -7.70
N GLY A 146 5.55 -8.18 -7.22
CA GLY A 146 5.19 -8.29 -5.80
C GLY A 146 5.15 -9.73 -5.32
N ALA A 147 4.68 -10.65 -6.15
CA ALA A 147 4.67 -12.08 -5.81
C ALA A 147 6.07 -12.66 -5.66
N ALA A 148 7.01 -12.28 -6.51
CA ALA A 148 8.41 -12.71 -6.38
C ALA A 148 9.05 -12.19 -5.09
N LEU A 149 8.80 -10.93 -4.73
CA LEU A 149 9.27 -10.35 -3.48
C LEU A 149 8.76 -11.13 -2.26
N ILE A 150 7.45 -11.40 -2.21
CA ILE A 150 6.82 -12.18 -1.14
C ILE A 150 7.41 -13.57 -1.06
N THR A 151 7.45 -14.28 -2.18
CA THR A 151 7.90 -15.67 -2.25
C THR A 151 9.30 -15.85 -1.68
N HIS A 152 10.23 -15.02 -2.12
CA HIS A 152 11.63 -15.14 -1.72
C HIS A 152 11.88 -14.62 -0.30
N THR A 153 11.24 -13.54 0.11
CA THR A 153 11.37 -12.99 1.47
C THR A 153 10.75 -13.92 2.51
N LEU A 154 9.54 -14.39 2.27
CA LEU A 154 8.85 -15.32 3.18
C LEU A 154 9.64 -16.62 3.34
N TYR A 155 10.10 -17.21 2.23
CA TYR A 155 10.89 -18.44 2.26
C TYR A 155 12.15 -18.27 3.13
N ARG A 156 12.87 -17.18 2.93
CA ARG A 156 14.06 -16.88 3.73
C ARG A 156 13.75 -16.74 5.21
N MET A 157 12.65 -16.09 5.55
CA MET A 157 12.23 -15.93 6.95
C MET A 157 11.83 -17.26 7.59
N MET A 158 11.14 -18.12 6.84
CA MET A 158 10.67 -19.42 7.36
C MET A 158 11.78 -20.46 7.46
N PHE A 159 12.71 -20.48 6.51
CA PHE A 159 13.69 -21.56 6.37
C PHE A 159 15.15 -21.11 6.54
N ASN A 160 15.35 -19.86 6.92
CA ASN A 160 16.66 -19.26 7.21
C ASN A 160 17.68 -19.42 6.06
N GLY A 161 17.23 -19.27 4.83
CA GLY A 161 18.07 -19.34 3.63
C GLY A 161 17.28 -19.06 2.36
N PRO A 162 17.96 -18.82 1.22
CA PRO A 162 17.31 -18.56 -0.04
C PRO A 162 16.66 -19.84 -0.61
N ILE A 163 15.70 -19.65 -1.51
CA ILE A 163 15.24 -20.74 -2.36
C ILE A 163 16.44 -21.18 -3.22
N PRO A 164 16.77 -22.49 -3.24
CA PRO A 164 17.83 -22.98 -4.13
C PRO A 164 17.55 -22.57 -5.58
N GLU A 165 18.59 -22.13 -6.30
CA GLU A 165 18.44 -21.61 -7.66
C GLU A 165 17.76 -22.59 -8.60
N ALA A 166 18.09 -23.87 -8.50
CA ALA A 166 17.45 -24.94 -9.30
C ALA A 166 15.97 -25.17 -8.97
N SER A 167 15.50 -24.67 -7.83
CA SER A 167 14.12 -24.84 -7.35
C SER A 167 13.29 -23.56 -7.53
N ALA A 168 13.85 -22.46 -8.01
CA ALA A 168 13.16 -21.22 -8.24
C ALA A 168 12.85 -21.00 -9.72
N SER A 169 11.65 -20.50 -10.01
CA SER A 169 11.28 -20.04 -11.36
C SER A 169 10.57 -18.69 -11.29
N PHE A 170 10.60 -17.96 -12.40
CA PHE A 170 10.11 -16.59 -12.52
C PHE A 170 9.18 -16.43 -13.73
N LEU A 171 8.30 -17.40 -13.90
CA LEU A 171 7.30 -17.42 -14.97
C LEU A 171 6.08 -16.57 -14.61
N SER A 172 5.31 -16.16 -15.61
CA SER A 172 3.97 -15.63 -15.36
C SER A 172 3.13 -16.65 -14.61
N ASN A 173 2.11 -16.19 -13.87
CA ASN A 173 1.25 -17.07 -13.12
C ASN A 173 0.53 -18.08 -14.03
N GLU A 174 0.11 -17.64 -15.21
CA GLU A 174 -0.58 -18.48 -16.22
C GLU A 174 0.34 -19.60 -16.74
N GLU A 175 1.56 -19.28 -17.12
CA GLU A 175 2.56 -20.27 -17.56
C GLU A 175 2.90 -21.26 -16.44
N ALA A 176 3.12 -20.75 -15.23
CA ALA A 176 3.45 -21.58 -14.08
C ALA A 176 2.31 -22.53 -13.72
N LEU A 177 1.06 -22.08 -13.80
CA LEU A 177 -0.11 -22.90 -13.54
C LEU A 177 -0.23 -24.05 -14.55
N VAL A 178 0.03 -23.79 -15.83
CA VAL A 178 0.10 -24.83 -16.85
C VAL A 178 1.16 -25.89 -16.53
N LYS A 179 2.37 -25.45 -16.15
CA LYS A 179 3.47 -26.36 -15.77
C LYS A 179 3.18 -27.13 -14.48
N LEU A 180 2.49 -26.53 -13.54
CA LEU A 180 2.04 -27.18 -12.30
C LEU A 180 1.17 -28.41 -12.62
N ILE A 181 0.23 -28.26 -13.54
CA ILE A 181 -0.79 -29.26 -13.84
C ILE A 181 -0.32 -30.27 -14.87
N THR A 182 0.40 -29.85 -15.92
CA THR A 182 0.75 -30.68 -17.07
C THR A 182 2.03 -31.48 -16.88
N ASP A 183 3.19 -30.81 -16.93
CA ASP A 183 4.50 -31.48 -16.88
C ASP A 183 5.06 -31.64 -15.46
N LYS A 184 4.40 -31.04 -14.47
CA LYS A 184 4.79 -31.10 -13.05
C LYS A 184 6.20 -30.58 -12.77
N SER A 185 6.69 -29.68 -13.62
CA SER A 185 8.01 -29.03 -13.43
C SER A 185 7.98 -27.92 -12.37
N VAL A 186 6.80 -27.53 -11.92
CA VAL A 186 6.55 -26.59 -10.82
C VAL A 186 5.68 -27.29 -9.78
N ASP A 187 6.01 -27.15 -8.51
CA ASP A 187 5.23 -27.73 -7.39
C ASP A 187 4.33 -26.69 -6.71
N VAL A 188 4.75 -25.43 -6.71
CA VAL A 188 4.05 -24.33 -6.02
C VAL A 188 4.01 -23.11 -6.92
N VAL A 189 2.83 -22.52 -7.07
CA VAL A 189 2.61 -21.22 -7.73
C VAL A 189 2.11 -20.21 -6.71
N VAL A 190 2.81 -19.09 -6.55
CA VAL A 190 2.46 -18.04 -5.59
C VAL A 190 1.75 -16.90 -6.30
N VAL A 191 0.57 -16.54 -5.83
CA VAL A 191 -0.26 -15.47 -6.38
C VAL A 191 -0.55 -14.45 -5.28
N ALA A 192 -0.10 -13.21 -5.49
CA ALA A 192 -0.39 -12.08 -4.63
C ALA A 192 -1.58 -11.31 -5.20
N ALA A 193 -2.76 -11.60 -4.72
CA ALA A 193 -3.99 -10.93 -5.15
C ALA A 193 -5.03 -11.01 -4.04
N GLY A 194 -5.83 -9.97 -3.90
CA GLY A 194 -7.02 -10.01 -3.04
C GLY A 194 -7.98 -11.11 -3.48
N GLN A 195 -8.79 -11.58 -2.56
CA GLN A 195 -9.78 -12.61 -2.86
C GLN A 195 -11.11 -11.99 -3.33
N PRO A 196 -11.79 -12.60 -4.32
CA PRO A 196 -11.32 -13.74 -5.11
C PRO A 196 -10.23 -13.36 -6.11
N ALA A 197 -9.12 -14.08 -6.11
CA ALA A 197 -8.04 -13.88 -7.08
C ALA A 197 -8.54 -14.25 -8.49
N PRO A 198 -8.45 -13.35 -9.49
CA PRO A 198 -9.00 -13.60 -10.82
C PRO A 198 -8.48 -14.88 -11.48
N LEU A 199 -7.20 -15.17 -11.30
CA LEU A 199 -6.58 -16.38 -11.84
C LEU A 199 -7.33 -17.66 -11.40
N ILE A 200 -7.74 -17.73 -10.14
CA ILE A 200 -8.44 -18.88 -9.58
C ILE A 200 -9.94 -18.80 -9.89
N ALA A 201 -10.55 -17.62 -9.66
CA ALA A 201 -11.99 -17.44 -9.85
C ALA A 201 -12.44 -17.64 -11.29
N ASN A 202 -11.58 -17.31 -12.26
CA ASN A 202 -11.88 -17.45 -13.69
C ASN A 202 -11.52 -18.83 -14.26
N MET A 203 -10.92 -19.72 -13.47
CA MET A 203 -10.70 -21.12 -13.88
C MET A 203 -12.04 -21.83 -14.05
N LYS A 204 -12.11 -22.66 -15.08
CA LYS A 204 -13.26 -23.57 -15.24
C LYS A 204 -13.37 -24.52 -14.05
N PRO A 205 -14.58 -24.87 -13.58
CA PRO A 205 -14.75 -25.79 -12.46
C PRO A 205 -13.99 -27.10 -12.62
N GLU A 206 -13.89 -27.65 -13.84
CA GLU A 206 -13.15 -28.87 -14.15
C GLU A 206 -11.64 -28.69 -13.89
N ALA A 207 -11.09 -27.53 -14.21
CA ALA A 207 -9.68 -27.22 -13.98
C ALA A 207 -9.36 -27.00 -12.49
N GLN A 208 -10.29 -26.41 -11.73
CA GLN A 208 -10.12 -26.20 -10.30
C GLN A 208 -9.96 -27.52 -9.50
N LYS A 209 -10.44 -28.64 -10.03
CA LYS A 209 -10.27 -29.95 -9.39
C LYS A 209 -8.82 -30.44 -9.35
N PHE A 210 -7.94 -29.85 -10.17
CA PHE A 210 -6.52 -30.23 -10.23
C PHE A 210 -5.64 -29.48 -9.25
N ILE A 211 -6.19 -28.49 -8.52
CA ILE A 211 -5.45 -27.66 -7.59
C ILE A 211 -6.04 -27.67 -6.19
N LYS A 212 -5.21 -27.32 -5.23
CA LYS A 212 -5.60 -26.94 -3.88
C LYS A 212 -4.74 -25.77 -3.40
N LEU A 213 -5.18 -25.09 -2.34
CA LEU A 213 -4.46 -23.98 -1.73
C LEU A 213 -3.79 -24.43 -0.43
N LEU A 214 -2.55 -24.02 -0.23
CA LEU A 214 -1.83 -24.26 1.02
C LEU A 214 -2.36 -23.38 2.13
N LYS A 215 -2.32 -23.90 3.35
CA LYS A 215 -2.69 -23.21 4.59
C LYS A 215 -1.46 -22.65 5.28
N PHE A 216 -1.66 -21.65 6.10
CA PHE A 216 -0.64 -21.11 6.99
C PHE A 216 -0.99 -21.47 8.44
N ASP A 217 -0.06 -22.12 9.13
CA ASP A 217 -0.18 -22.38 10.55
C ASP A 217 0.68 -21.39 11.35
N PRO A 218 0.07 -20.37 11.98
CA PRO A 218 0.82 -19.35 12.70
C PRO A 218 1.55 -19.90 13.94
N ASN A 219 1.17 -21.07 14.43
CA ASN A 219 1.77 -21.69 15.60
C ASN A 219 2.95 -22.62 15.27
N HIS A 220 3.17 -22.95 14.00
CA HIS A 220 4.31 -23.78 13.59
C HIS A 220 5.62 -23.00 13.81
N PRO A 221 6.69 -23.64 14.33
CA PRO A 221 7.96 -22.94 14.61
C PRO A 221 8.54 -22.22 13.40
N ALA A 222 8.45 -22.78 12.19
CA ALA A 222 8.92 -22.14 10.96
C ALA A 222 8.11 -20.89 10.58
N SER A 223 6.86 -20.81 10.99
CA SER A 223 5.98 -19.68 10.68
C SER A 223 6.24 -18.45 11.55
N LYS A 224 6.77 -18.62 12.74
CA LYS A 224 6.93 -17.54 13.73
C LYS A 224 7.78 -16.36 13.24
N PRO A 225 8.95 -16.56 12.62
CA PRO A 225 9.72 -15.44 12.08
C PRO A 225 8.96 -14.62 11.03
N ALA A 226 8.10 -15.27 10.24
CA ALA A 226 7.31 -14.61 9.20
C ALA A 226 6.30 -13.59 9.77
N LEU A 227 5.83 -13.80 11.01
CA LEU A 227 4.85 -12.93 11.66
C LEU A 227 5.40 -11.54 12.02
N ALA A 228 6.70 -11.33 11.92
CA ALA A 228 7.30 -10.00 12.04
C ALA A 228 6.93 -9.07 10.87
N VAL A 229 6.61 -9.63 9.71
CA VAL A 229 6.36 -8.88 8.46
C VAL A 229 4.99 -9.17 7.89
N TYR A 230 4.55 -10.42 7.93
CA TYR A 230 3.29 -10.90 7.39
C TYR A 230 2.27 -11.15 8.49
N ALA A 231 0.99 -11.05 8.16
CA ALA A 231 -0.09 -11.29 9.10
C ALA A 231 -0.97 -12.47 8.63
N PRO A 232 -1.49 -13.27 9.56
CA PRO A 232 -2.52 -14.26 9.22
C PRO A 232 -3.74 -13.57 8.59
N ALA A 233 -4.32 -14.22 7.60
CA ALA A 233 -5.54 -13.78 6.94
C ALA A 233 -6.43 -14.96 6.60
N THR A 234 -7.74 -14.72 6.50
CA THR A 234 -8.70 -15.75 6.17
C THR A 234 -9.02 -15.74 4.68
N VAL A 235 -8.86 -16.88 4.02
CA VAL A 235 -9.47 -17.14 2.72
C VAL A 235 -10.84 -17.76 2.95
N ARG A 236 -11.86 -17.11 2.41
CA ARG A 236 -13.25 -17.56 2.60
C ARG A 236 -13.66 -18.57 1.54
N ALA A 237 -14.37 -19.61 1.96
CA ALA A 237 -14.95 -20.61 1.05
C ALA A 237 -15.87 -19.93 0.01
N ALA A 238 -16.59 -18.89 0.41
CA ALA A 238 -17.45 -18.11 -0.47
C ALA A 238 -16.70 -17.42 -1.64
N SER A 239 -15.40 -17.15 -1.49
CA SER A 239 -14.57 -16.60 -2.57
C SER A 239 -14.31 -17.61 -3.70
N TYR A 240 -14.33 -18.90 -3.39
CA TYR A 240 -14.01 -19.99 -4.33
C TYR A 240 -14.97 -21.16 -4.12
N PRO A 241 -16.27 -21.01 -4.47
CA PRO A 241 -17.29 -22.00 -4.11
C PRO A 241 -17.10 -23.34 -4.78
N ASN A 242 -16.41 -23.40 -5.93
CA ASN A 242 -16.11 -24.65 -6.63
C ASN A 242 -14.81 -25.33 -6.18
N LEU A 243 -14.03 -24.67 -5.32
CA LEU A 243 -12.72 -25.14 -4.85
C LEU A 243 -12.70 -25.45 -3.37
N LEU A 244 -13.34 -24.61 -2.55
CA LEU A 244 -13.28 -24.68 -1.09
C LEU A 244 -14.60 -25.07 -0.48
N THR A 245 -14.53 -25.89 0.58
CA THR A 245 -15.69 -26.28 1.41
C THR A 245 -15.69 -25.58 2.77
N ALA A 246 -14.57 -25.01 3.19
CA ALA A 246 -14.41 -24.30 4.46
C ALA A 246 -13.42 -23.17 4.32
N ASP A 247 -13.55 -22.16 5.17
CA ASP A 247 -12.58 -21.10 5.33
C ASP A 247 -11.26 -21.66 5.87
N PHE A 248 -10.14 -21.03 5.52
CA PHE A 248 -8.84 -21.39 6.07
C PHE A 248 -7.93 -20.18 6.23
N THR A 249 -6.86 -20.34 7.02
CA THR A 249 -5.87 -19.31 7.27
C THR A 249 -4.76 -19.38 6.22
N THR A 250 -4.50 -18.24 5.59
CA THR A 250 -3.31 -17.94 4.81
C THR A 250 -2.54 -16.80 5.45
N ILE A 251 -1.60 -16.21 4.72
CA ILE A 251 -0.92 -14.98 5.11
C ILE A 251 -1.37 -13.82 4.24
N SER A 252 -1.15 -12.61 4.74
CA SER A 252 -1.31 -11.38 3.99
C SER A 252 -0.07 -10.51 4.12
N VAL A 253 0.12 -9.62 3.16
CA VAL A 253 1.12 -8.57 3.17
C VAL A 253 0.45 -7.20 3.16
N GLY A 254 0.91 -6.29 4.03
CA GLY A 254 0.47 -4.91 4.04
C GLY A 254 1.11 -4.10 2.90
N ALA A 255 0.43 -3.02 2.53
CA ALA A 255 0.98 -2.00 1.65
C ALA A 255 1.14 -0.69 2.43
N PHE A 256 2.15 0.10 2.07
CA PHE A 256 2.43 1.39 2.69
C PHE A 256 2.57 2.47 1.62
N LEU A 257 2.03 3.65 1.91
CA LEU A 257 2.42 4.88 1.24
C LEU A 257 3.66 5.40 1.97
N VAL A 258 4.77 5.48 1.24
CA VAL A 258 6.08 5.83 1.81
C VAL A 258 6.69 7.05 1.12
N THR A 259 7.66 7.63 1.80
CA THR A 259 8.49 8.75 1.35
C THR A 259 9.90 8.58 1.92
N TYR A 260 10.76 9.55 1.67
CA TYR A 260 12.07 9.65 2.31
C TYR A 260 12.06 10.68 3.44
N ASP A 261 13.10 10.64 4.25
CA ASP A 261 13.31 11.55 5.38
C ASP A 261 13.83 12.92 4.89
N TYR A 262 13.01 13.61 4.09
CA TYR A 262 13.33 14.93 3.56
C TYR A 262 13.37 15.97 4.67
N ASN A 263 14.35 16.87 4.61
CA ASN A 263 14.55 17.93 5.60
C ASN A 263 14.61 19.35 5.00
N LEU A 264 14.57 19.49 3.68
CA LEU A 264 14.47 20.80 3.04
C LEU A 264 13.12 21.42 3.35
N LYS A 265 13.12 22.67 3.82
CA LYS A 265 11.92 23.35 4.28
C LYS A 265 10.78 23.33 3.26
N GLY A 266 11.06 23.63 1.99
CA GLY A 266 10.04 23.61 0.94
C GLY A 266 9.39 22.24 0.75
N THR A 267 10.19 21.19 0.75
CA THR A 267 9.68 19.81 0.66
C THR A 267 8.86 19.44 1.89
N VAL A 268 9.36 19.74 3.09
CA VAL A 268 8.66 19.49 4.36
C VAL A 268 7.29 20.19 4.38
N ASP A 269 7.23 21.44 3.92
CA ASP A 269 5.98 22.21 3.86
C ASP A 269 4.96 21.56 2.91
N TYR A 270 5.37 21.13 1.72
CA TYR A 270 4.50 20.42 0.77
C TYR A 270 4.05 19.05 1.29
N MET A 271 4.93 18.32 1.94
CA MET A 271 4.59 17.03 2.55
C MET A 271 3.56 17.20 3.68
N GLY A 272 3.71 18.25 4.49
CA GLY A 272 2.73 18.59 5.52
C GLY A 272 1.37 18.95 4.95
N LYS A 273 1.32 19.76 3.88
CA LYS A 273 0.08 20.09 3.16
C LYS A 273 -0.56 18.83 2.56
N PHE A 274 0.23 17.95 1.99
CA PHE A 274 -0.25 16.67 1.45
C PHE A 274 -0.93 15.84 2.55
N ALA A 275 -0.29 15.67 3.68
CA ALA A 275 -0.83 14.90 4.80
C ALA A 275 -2.12 15.49 5.36
N ARG A 276 -2.19 16.82 5.45
CA ARG A 276 -3.42 17.52 5.87
C ARG A 276 -4.55 17.28 4.88
N SER A 277 -4.29 17.42 3.58
CA SER A 277 -5.25 17.15 2.52
C SER A 277 -5.70 15.69 2.52
N LEU A 278 -4.77 14.76 2.72
CA LEU A 278 -5.07 13.32 2.82
C LEU A 278 -6.08 13.03 3.94
N CYS A 279 -5.87 13.61 5.12
CA CYS A 279 -6.80 13.46 6.23
C CYS A 279 -8.16 14.13 5.96
N GLN A 280 -8.15 15.35 5.43
CA GLN A 280 -9.38 16.10 5.15
C GLN A 280 -10.22 15.47 4.04
N ASN A 281 -9.60 14.82 3.07
CA ASN A 281 -10.27 14.20 1.92
C ASN A 281 -10.38 12.68 2.03
N PHE A 282 -10.09 12.13 3.19
CA PHE A 282 -10.11 10.67 3.38
C PHE A 282 -11.50 10.06 3.16
N ALA A 283 -12.54 10.71 3.62
CA ALA A 283 -13.92 10.28 3.37
C ALA A 283 -14.25 10.25 1.85
N THR A 284 -13.73 11.21 1.09
CA THR A 284 -13.88 11.23 -0.37
C THR A 284 -13.12 10.07 -1.02
N LEU A 285 -11.92 9.76 -0.57
CA LEU A 285 -11.17 8.58 -1.04
C LEU A 285 -11.95 7.28 -0.81
N GLN A 286 -12.57 7.13 0.35
CA GLN A 286 -13.37 5.95 0.67
C GLN A 286 -14.67 5.86 -0.15
N ALA A 287 -15.29 7.00 -0.45
CA ALA A 287 -16.56 7.07 -1.19
C ALA A 287 -16.38 6.97 -2.72
N GLU A 288 -15.36 7.63 -3.26
CA GLU A 288 -15.17 7.81 -4.71
C GLU A 288 -13.92 7.12 -5.27
N GLY A 289 -12.95 6.78 -4.43
CA GLY A 289 -11.72 6.12 -4.81
C GLY A 289 -11.87 4.61 -4.98
N HIS A 290 -10.74 3.95 -5.19
CA HIS A 290 -10.70 2.49 -5.27
C HIS A 290 -11.31 1.84 -4.01
N PRO A 291 -12.05 0.72 -4.14
CA PRO A 291 -12.71 0.06 -3.00
C PRO A 291 -11.78 -0.29 -1.83
N LYS A 292 -10.50 -0.49 -2.10
CA LYS A 292 -9.49 -0.78 -1.07
C LYS A 292 -9.28 0.35 -0.06
N TRP A 293 -9.65 1.59 -0.38
CA TRP A 293 -9.63 2.69 0.59
C TRP A 293 -10.53 2.44 1.80
N LYS A 294 -11.56 1.63 1.66
CA LYS A 294 -12.46 1.25 2.77
C LYS A 294 -11.77 0.37 3.81
N GLU A 295 -10.67 -0.26 3.46
CA GLU A 295 -9.85 -1.08 4.35
C GLU A 295 -8.71 -0.28 5.00
N VAL A 296 -8.56 1.00 4.67
CA VAL A 296 -7.51 1.89 5.17
C VAL A 296 -8.04 2.71 6.34
N GLU A 297 -7.22 2.88 7.36
CA GLU A 297 -7.51 3.68 8.54
C GLU A 297 -6.50 4.83 8.66
N MET A 298 -7.00 6.04 8.95
CA MET A 298 -6.14 7.22 9.12
C MET A 298 -5.39 7.24 10.45
N GLY A 299 -5.78 6.43 11.42
CA GLY A 299 -5.04 6.23 12.64
C GLY A 299 -3.59 5.82 12.34
N GLN A 300 -2.70 6.04 13.29
CA GLN A 300 -1.29 5.68 13.13
C GLN A 300 -1.01 4.40 13.93
N PRO A 301 -1.33 3.22 13.39
CA PRO A 301 -1.07 1.96 14.07
C PRO A 301 0.43 1.74 14.26
N THR A 302 0.79 0.87 15.18
CA THR A 302 2.16 0.41 15.35
C THR A 302 2.65 -0.24 14.07
N LEU A 303 3.79 0.22 13.58
CA LEU A 303 4.40 -0.33 12.37
C LEU A 303 5.19 -1.60 12.67
N PRO A 304 5.40 -2.48 11.67
CA PRO A 304 6.32 -3.60 11.80
C PRO A 304 7.73 -3.14 12.19
N PRO A 305 8.58 -4.02 12.76
CA PRO A 305 9.94 -3.68 13.16
C PRO A 305 10.73 -3.01 12.03
N GLY A 306 11.42 -1.92 12.36
CA GLY A 306 12.26 -1.16 11.43
C GLY A 306 11.55 -0.04 10.68
N TRP A 307 10.25 -0.11 10.49
CA TRP A 307 9.50 0.96 9.85
C TRP A 307 9.23 2.11 10.82
N THR A 308 9.37 3.33 10.33
CA THR A 308 9.08 4.55 11.11
C THR A 308 8.26 5.53 10.29
N TYR A 309 7.40 6.28 10.96
CA TYR A 309 6.62 7.35 10.33
C TYR A 309 7.50 8.54 9.97
N TYR A 310 7.13 9.23 8.88
CA TYR A 310 7.71 10.51 8.51
C TYR A 310 7.16 11.59 9.47
N PRO A 311 8.01 12.21 10.31
CA PRO A 311 7.53 13.12 11.35
C PRO A 311 6.65 14.27 10.84
N PRO A 312 6.98 14.98 9.74
CA PRO A 312 6.14 16.07 9.25
C PRO A 312 4.72 15.64 8.89
N THR A 313 4.55 14.53 8.20
CA THR A 313 3.22 14.00 7.83
C THR A 313 2.49 13.41 9.02
N SER A 314 3.19 12.73 9.91
CA SER A 314 2.64 12.16 11.13
C SER A 314 2.03 13.23 12.04
N ARG A 315 2.71 14.36 12.23
CA ARG A 315 2.20 15.48 13.02
C ARG A 315 0.90 16.06 12.44
N GLU A 316 0.84 16.25 11.12
CA GLU A 316 -0.34 16.79 10.44
C GLU A 316 -1.53 15.86 10.53
N ILE A 317 -1.33 14.55 10.37
CA ILE A 317 -2.39 13.55 10.49
C ILE A 317 -2.91 13.53 11.93
N LYS A 318 -2.04 13.50 12.93
CA LYS A 318 -2.43 13.56 14.35
C LYS A 318 -3.24 14.80 14.67
N ALA A 319 -2.79 15.97 14.19
CA ALA A 319 -3.50 17.23 14.40
C ALA A 319 -4.87 17.24 13.73
N CYS A 320 -4.99 16.69 12.52
CA CYS A 320 -6.26 16.58 11.81
C CYS A 320 -7.24 15.65 12.54
N LEU A 321 -6.80 14.48 12.98
CA LEU A 321 -7.63 13.54 13.74
C LEU A 321 -8.08 14.11 15.07
N ALA A 322 -7.23 14.85 15.77
CA ALA A 322 -7.58 15.51 17.03
C ALA A 322 -8.67 16.59 16.85
N ARG A 323 -8.64 17.33 15.73
CA ARG A 323 -9.68 18.31 15.40
C ARG A 323 -11.02 17.62 15.10
N SER A 324 -11.00 16.51 14.39
CA SER A 324 -12.22 15.74 14.06
C SER A 324 -12.85 15.07 15.25
N ALA A 325 -12.09 14.71 16.29
CA ALA A 325 -12.55 14.09 17.52
C ALA A 325 -13.13 15.10 18.53
N ARG A 326 -12.94 16.41 18.35
CA ARG A 326 -13.56 17.42 19.20
C ARG A 326 -15.07 17.40 18.98
N PRO A 327 -15.90 17.28 20.04
CA PRO A 327 -17.33 17.46 19.90
C PRO A 327 -17.58 18.81 19.24
N ALA A 328 -18.43 18.84 18.21
CA ALA A 328 -18.90 20.10 17.67
C ALA A 328 -19.38 20.95 18.84
N VAL A 329 -18.72 22.09 19.06
CA VAL A 329 -19.22 23.08 20.01
C VAL A 329 -20.61 23.40 19.50
N ARG A 330 -21.65 22.89 20.14
CA ARG A 330 -23.02 23.29 19.85
C ARG A 330 -22.99 24.81 19.91
N PRO A 331 -23.39 25.54 18.85
CA PRO A 331 -23.51 26.97 18.95
C PRO A 331 -24.37 27.22 20.18
N SER A 332 -23.84 27.99 21.10
CA SER A 332 -24.58 28.36 22.31
C SER A 332 -25.90 28.89 21.82
N LYS A 333 -27.01 28.20 22.17
CA LYS A 333 -28.33 28.63 21.81
C LYS A 333 -28.43 30.05 22.36
N LYS A 334 -28.49 31.07 21.50
CA LYS A 334 -28.68 32.44 21.96
C LYS A 334 -29.98 32.43 22.71
N CYS A 335 -29.87 32.70 23.99
CA CYS A 335 -30.99 32.78 24.89
C CYS A 335 -32.03 33.78 24.35
N SER A 336 -33.22 33.34 24.05
CA SER A 336 -34.28 34.23 23.63
C SER A 336 -34.67 35.18 24.77
N ALA A 337 -35.24 36.35 24.45
CA ALA A 337 -35.71 37.26 25.45
C ALA A 337 -36.73 36.59 26.43
N GLU A 338 -37.57 35.72 25.91
CA GLU A 338 -38.56 34.97 26.69
C GLU A 338 -37.89 33.95 27.63
N GLU A 339 -36.85 33.24 27.20
CA GLU A 339 -36.08 32.31 28.04
C GLU A 339 -35.37 33.05 29.20
N ARG A 340 -34.89 34.28 28.96
CA ARG A 340 -34.29 35.11 30.01
C ARG A 340 -35.34 35.60 31.04
N ILE A 341 -36.51 36.02 30.56
CA ILE A 341 -37.62 36.46 31.42
C ILE A 341 -38.07 35.33 32.34
N LEU A 342 -38.02 34.09 31.84
CA LEU A 342 -38.41 32.90 32.60
C LEU A 342 -37.26 32.32 33.45
N GLY A 343 -36.06 32.92 33.41
CA GLY A 343 -34.91 32.42 34.16
C GLY A 343 -34.42 31.06 33.71
N LEU A 344 -34.70 30.67 32.44
CA LEU A 344 -34.34 29.37 31.88
C LEU A 344 -32.93 29.33 31.31
N CYS A 345 -32.25 30.47 31.23
CA CYS A 345 -30.85 30.60 30.85
C CYS A 345 -30.26 31.90 31.41
N ASN A 346 -28.97 31.85 31.75
CA ASN A 346 -28.17 33.00 32.22
C ASN A 346 -27.60 33.82 31.06
#